data_e8eace64d94172b596afcc58a7b17c7d
#
_entry.id   e8eace64d94172b596afcc58a7b17c7d
#
_cell.length_a   1.000
_cell.length_b   1.000
_cell.length_c   1.000
_cell.angle_alpha   90.00
_cell.angle_beta   90.00
_cell.angle_gamma   90.00
#
_symmetry.space_group_name_H-M   'P 1'
#
loop_
_entity.id
_entity.type
_entity.pdbx_description
1 polymer ?
#
loop_
_entity_poly.entity_id
_entity_poly.type
_entity_poly.pdbx_seq_one_letter_code
_entity_poly.pdbx_strand_id
1 'polypeptide(L)'
;MRRLALALVLLTAGCSFHRTATTTASVSIATTTTDRLTIRTADQRVVVDSPVVAGRRVERVIQETGGYLEQSNGSKDGNVRIVGRVPAAQLDSIVEVVARLGVEKRRIMTGQDVTDQYSDLEARLRSNIALRDRIQQLLARATTIDEILNLERQIARLQADIDGLQSHLDRLKSQATLASLSVSLDRKRVLGPLAAVGHGFVWAVKKLFIIH
;
A
#
# COMPACT_ATOMS: atom_id res chain seq x y z
N MET A 1 64.35 0.44 -70.47
CA MET A 1 65.43 1.37 -70.09
C MET A 1 65.15 1.70 -68.61
N ARG A 2 66.04 1.17 -67.77
CA ARG A 2 66.94 1.92 -66.90
C ARG A 2 66.17 2.83 -65.95
N ARG A 3 66.29 2.79 -64.66
CA ARG A 3 67.33 2.41 -63.65
C ARG A 3 66.72 2.61 -62.28
N LEU A 4 67.04 1.75 -61.35
CA LEU A 4 67.76 1.98 -60.07
C LEU A 4 67.04 2.90 -59.06
N ALA A 5 66.67 2.30 -57.99
CA ALA A 5 67.37 2.20 -56.68
C ALA A 5 67.11 3.40 -55.80
N LEU A 6 66.58 3.19 -54.68
CA LEU A 6 67.27 3.36 -53.38
C LEU A 6 66.41 2.97 -52.23
N ALA A 7 66.95 2.06 -51.42
CA ALA A 7 66.43 1.68 -50.13
C ALA A 7 66.54 2.88 -49.18
N LEU A 8 65.49 3.11 -48.42
CA LEU A 8 65.57 3.84 -47.16
C LEU A 8 64.80 3.13 -46.08
N VAL A 9 65.58 2.44 -45.26
CA VAL A 9 65.18 1.84 -44.03
C VAL A 9 64.88 2.96 -43.03
N LEU A 10 63.67 3.16 -42.65
CA LEU A 10 63.30 3.98 -41.47
C LEU A 10 62.69 3.04 -40.41
N LEU A 11 63.53 2.75 -39.42
CA LEU A 11 63.11 2.22 -38.14
C LEU A 11 62.13 3.22 -37.50
N THR A 12 60.86 2.82 -37.40
CA THR A 12 59.96 3.48 -36.46
C THR A 12 59.64 2.53 -35.33
N ALA A 13 60.21 2.84 -34.18
CA ALA A 13 59.93 2.18 -32.93
C ALA A 13 58.41 2.23 -32.64
N GLY A 14 57.76 1.10 -32.73
CA GLY A 14 56.38 0.93 -32.35
C GLY A 14 56.24 1.01 -30.83
N CYS A 15 55.73 2.14 -30.34
CA CYS A 15 55.25 2.23 -28.97
C CYS A 15 53.99 1.38 -28.81
N SER A 16 54.14 0.21 -28.25
CA SER A 16 53.03 -0.65 -27.85
C SER A 16 52.29 0.03 -26.72
N PHE A 17 51.21 0.73 -27.08
CA PHE A 17 50.24 1.27 -26.10
C PHE A 17 49.45 0.12 -25.53
N HIS A 18 49.89 -0.36 -24.37
CA HIS A 18 49.18 -1.37 -23.60
C HIS A 18 47.89 -0.74 -23.06
N ARG A 19 46.79 -0.93 -23.78
CA ARG A 19 45.46 -0.64 -23.25
C ARG A 19 45.16 -1.65 -22.12
N THR A 20 45.43 -1.24 -20.90
CA THR A 20 44.83 -1.90 -19.75
C THR A 20 43.32 -1.74 -19.85
N ALA A 21 42.63 -2.80 -20.25
CA ALA A 21 41.19 -2.89 -20.16
C ALA A 21 40.83 -2.89 -18.67
N THR A 22 40.40 -1.74 -18.18
CA THR A 22 39.77 -1.64 -16.86
C THR A 22 38.45 -2.37 -16.98
N THR A 23 38.44 -3.62 -16.56
CA THR A 23 37.21 -4.38 -16.35
C THR A 23 36.46 -3.70 -15.22
N THR A 24 35.55 -2.79 -15.55
CA THR A 24 34.53 -2.32 -14.62
C THR A 24 33.67 -3.52 -14.30
N ALA A 25 33.99 -4.19 -13.19
CA ALA A 25 33.07 -5.14 -12.57
C ALA A 25 31.79 -4.34 -12.21
N SER A 26 30.78 -4.46 -13.05
CA SER A 26 29.43 -4.05 -12.68
C SER A 26 29.00 -4.91 -11.49
N VAL A 27 29.11 -4.34 -10.29
CA VAL A 27 28.47 -4.90 -9.10
C VAL A 27 26.97 -4.85 -9.39
N SER A 28 26.42 -5.93 -9.91
CA SER A 28 25.00 -6.19 -9.86
C SER A 28 24.63 -6.24 -8.39
N ILE A 29 24.14 -5.12 -7.86
CA ILE A 29 23.40 -5.12 -6.61
C ILE A 29 22.17 -5.98 -6.92
N ALA A 30 22.25 -7.27 -6.61
CA ALA A 30 21.09 -8.12 -6.53
C ALA A 30 20.16 -7.40 -5.54
N THR A 31 19.16 -6.73 -6.05
CA THR A 31 18.06 -6.21 -5.26
C THR A 31 17.41 -7.45 -4.67
N THR A 32 17.87 -7.84 -3.49
CA THR A 32 17.15 -8.81 -2.67
C THR A 32 15.79 -8.17 -2.50
N THR A 33 14.81 -8.69 -3.22
CA THR A 33 13.41 -8.36 -2.97
C THR A 33 13.13 -8.98 -1.60
N THR A 34 13.56 -8.30 -0.55
CA THR A 34 13.11 -8.57 0.80
C THR A 34 11.60 -8.48 0.70
N ASP A 35 10.93 -9.56 1.01
CA ASP A 35 9.47 -9.67 1.00
C ASP A 35 8.94 -8.62 2.00
N ARG A 36 8.78 -7.38 1.49
CA ARG A 36 8.36 -6.23 2.31
C ARG A 36 6.89 -6.37 2.60
N LEU A 37 6.58 -6.41 3.87
CA LEU A 37 5.21 -6.43 4.33
C LEU A 37 4.66 -5.00 4.33
N THR A 38 3.90 -4.65 3.29
CA THR A 38 3.37 -3.29 3.12
C THR A 38 1.86 -3.30 3.20
N ILE A 39 1.32 -2.54 4.17
CA ILE A 39 -0.13 -2.29 4.27
C ILE A 39 -0.48 -1.17 3.29
N ARG A 40 -1.37 -1.46 2.34
CA ARG A 40 -1.81 -0.51 1.30
C ARG A 40 -3.24 -0.07 1.56
N THR A 41 -3.48 1.23 1.43
CA THR A 41 -4.82 1.81 1.50
C THR A 41 -5.04 2.77 0.34
N ALA A 42 -6.26 2.82 -0.19
CA ALA A 42 -6.68 3.77 -1.20
C ALA A 42 -7.98 4.45 -0.79
N ASP A 43 -8.01 5.79 -0.84
CA ASP A 43 -9.21 6.60 -0.70
C ASP A 43 -9.44 7.35 -2.01
N GLN A 44 -10.59 7.12 -2.63
CA GLN A 44 -10.91 7.68 -3.93
C GLN A 44 -12.29 8.34 -3.89
N ARG A 45 -12.38 9.55 -4.46
CA ARG A 45 -13.64 10.28 -4.62
C ARG A 45 -13.90 10.55 -6.09
N VAL A 46 -15.03 10.06 -6.58
CA VAL A 46 -15.42 10.18 -7.99
C VAL A 46 -16.82 10.78 -8.09
N VAL A 47 -16.99 11.79 -8.95
CA VAL A 47 -18.29 12.38 -9.27
C VAL A 47 -18.85 11.67 -10.49
N VAL A 48 -20.04 11.08 -10.32
CA VAL A 48 -20.72 10.27 -11.33
C VAL A 48 -22.16 10.76 -11.56
N ASP A 49 -22.74 10.42 -12.69
CA ASP A 49 -24.13 10.80 -12.98
C ASP A 49 -25.13 10.00 -12.13
N SER A 50 -24.86 8.71 -11.90
CA SER A 50 -25.68 7.82 -11.08
C SER A 50 -24.82 7.00 -10.08
N PRO A 51 -24.66 7.50 -8.84
CA PRO A 51 -23.83 6.84 -7.83
C PRO A 51 -24.30 5.42 -7.47
N VAL A 52 -25.62 5.17 -7.55
CA VAL A 52 -26.16 3.83 -7.26
C VAL A 52 -25.75 2.80 -8.33
N VAL A 53 -25.77 3.19 -9.60
CA VAL A 53 -25.37 2.29 -10.71
C VAL A 53 -23.84 2.10 -10.67
N ALA A 54 -23.10 3.18 -10.48
CA ALA A 54 -21.65 3.14 -10.35
C ALA A 54 -21.23 2.30 -9.12
N GLY A 55 -21.93 2.44 -7.99
CA GLY A 55 -21.69 1.68 -6.78
C GLY A 55 -21.79 0.17 -7.01
N ARG A 56 -22.89 -0.29 -7.63
CA ARG A 56 -23.04 -1.71 -7.98
C ARG A 56 -21.92 -2.23 -8.90
N ARG A 57 -21.39 -1.37 -9.76
CA ARG A 57 -20.26 -1.75 -10.63
C ARG A 57 -18.96 -1.89 -9.82
N VAL A 58 -18.71 -0.98 -8.88
CA VAL A 58 -17.57 -1.07 -7.96
C VAL A 58 -17.65 -2.32 -7.09
N GLU A 59 -18.82 -2.60 -6.51
CA GLU A 59 -19.06 -3.81 -5.71
C GLU A 59 -18.75 -5.09 -6.50
N ARG A 60 -19.22 -5.15 -7.75
CA ARG A 60 -18.94 -6.28 -8.65
C ARG A 60 -17.44 -6.43 -8.92
N VAL A 61 -16.75 -5.35 -9.23
CA VAL A 61 -15.30 -5.38 -9.49
C VAL A 61 -14.53 -5.89 -8.27
N ILE A 62 -14.91 -5.44 -7.04
CA ILE A 62 -14.31 -5.93 -5.81
C ILE A 62 -14.50 -7.45 -5.66
N GLN A 63 -15.71 -7.98 -5.94
CA GLN A 63 -16.00 -9.41 -5.83
C GLN A 63 -15.28 -10.23 -6.90
N GLU A 64 -15.26 -9.77 -8.15
CA GLU A 64 -14.59 -10.44 -9.27
C GLU A 64 -13.07 -10.55 -9.06
N THR A 65 -12.48 -9.63 -8.31
CA THR A 65 -11.05 -9.63 -7.97
C THR A 65 -10.72 -10.47 -6.74
N GLY A 66 -11.69 -11.16 -6.15
CA GLY A 66 -11.49 -11.97 -4.94
C GLY A 66 -11.46 -11.14 -3.65
N GLY A 67 -11.92 -9.89 -3.73
CA GLY A 67 -12.13 -9.02 -2.58
C GLY A 67 -13.50 -9.24 -1.92
N TYR A 68 -13.73 -8.51 -0.83
CA TYR A 68 -15.04 -8.50 -0.15
C TYR A 68 -15.40 -7.09 0.33
N LEU A 69 -16.70 -6.88 0.49
CA LEU A 69 -17.25 -5.62 0.98
C LEU A 69 -17.29 -5.63 2.51
N GLU A 70 -16.75 -4.59 3.14
CA GLU A 70 -16.93 -4.32 4.56
C GLU A 70 -18.18 -3.47 4.79
N GLN A 71 -18.41 -2.47 3.93
CA GLN A 71 -19.50 -1.54 4.08
C GLN A 71 -19.93 -0.96 2.72
N SER A 72 -21.24 -0.85 2.51
CA SER A 72 -21.83 -0.11 1.40
C SER A 72 -23.00 0.73 1.91
N ASN A 73 -22.86 2.05 1.88
CA ASN A 73 -23.83 3.00 2.41
C ASN A 73 -24.28 3.97 1.33
N GLY A 74 -25.60 4.04 1.08
CA GLY A 74 -26.21 5.08 0.28
C GLY A 74 -26.76 6.21 1.16
N SER A 75 -26.46 7.46 0.81
CA SER A 75 -27.04 8.65 1.47
C SER A 75 -28.35 9.08 0.80
N LYS A 76 -29.22 9.77 1.54
CA LYS A 76 -30.45 10.41 1.03
C LYS A 76 -30.15 11.41 -0.09
N ASP A 77 -28.96 12.02 -0.11
CA ASP A 77 -28.50 12.94 -1.16
C ASP A 77 -28.07 12.22 -2.46
N GLY A 78 -28.22 10.89 -2.50
CA GLY A 78 -27.87 10.07 -3.64
C GLY A 78 -26.38 9.74 -3.74
N ASN A 79 -25.57 10.09 -2.74
CA ASN A 79 -24.16 9.70 -2.68
C ASN A 79 -24.01 8.26 -2.16
N VAL A 80 -22.98 7.55 -2.60
CA VAL A 80 -22.70 6.18 -2.17
C VAL A 80 -21.27 6.10 -1.67
N ARG A 81 -21.08 5.50 -0.49
CA ARG A 81 -19.75 5.17 0.04
C ARG A 81 -19.61 3.66 0.13
N ILE A 82 -18.53 3.16 -0.42
CA ILE A 82 -18.18 1.73 -0.43
C ILE A 82 -16.82 1.58 0.24
N VAL A 83 -16.74 0.70 1.21
CA VAL A 83 -15.49 0.27 1.83
C VAL A 83 -15.37 -1.23 1.64
N GLY A 84 -14.22 -1.66 1.12
CA GLY A 84 -13.96 -3.06 0.88
C GLY A 84 -12.49 -3.42 1.03
N ARG A 85 -12.23 -4.71 1.06
CA ARG A 85 -10.89 -5.31 1.06
C ARG A 85 -10.64 -5.96 -0.28
N VAL A 86 -9.50 -5.66 -0.85
CA VAL A 86 -9.10 -6.17 -2.17
C VAL A 86 -7.67 -6.70 -2.11
N PRO A 87 -7.30 -7.70 -2.90
CA PRO A 87 -5.92 -8.17 -2.95
C PRO A 87 -4.96 -7.00 -3.24
N ALA A 88 -3.92 -6.86 -2.41
CA ALA A 88 -2.99 -5.71 -2.49
C ALA A 88 -2.33 -5.57 -3.88
N ALA A 89 -2.10 -6.69 -4.57
CA ALA A 89 -1.54 -6.71 -5.92
C ALA A 89 -2.49 -6.11 -6.98
N GLN A 90 -3.81 -6.12 -6.73
CA GLN A 90 -4.81 -5.64 -7.68
C GLN A 90 -5.35 -4.24 -7.36
N LEU A 91 -4.93 -3.65 -6.24
CA LEU A 91 -5.42 -2.35 -5.78
C LEU A 91 -5.31 -1.27 -6.86
N ASP A 92 -4.15 -1.16 -7.53
CA ASP A 92 -3.91 -0.13 -8.56
C ASP A 92 -4.87 -0.29 -9.75
N SER A 93 -5.07 -1.52 -10.21
CA SER A 93 -5.97 -1.82 -11.31
C SER A 93 -7.42 -1.46 -10.97
N ILE A 94 -7.87 -1.76 -9.75
CA ILE A 94 -9.22 -1.46 -9.29
C ILE A 94 -9.43 0.06 -9.19
N VAL A 95 -8.47 0.78 -8.62
CA VAL A 95 -8.49 2.26 -8.51
C VAL A 95 -8.61 2.90 -9.90
N GLU A 96 -7.91 2.39 -10.90
CA GLU A 96 -8.02 2.87 -12.28
C GLU A 96 -9.38 2.56 -12.92
N VAL A 97 -9.94 1.39 -12.66
CA VAL A 97 -11.30 1.04 -13.12
C VAL A 97 -12.34 1.96 -12.51
N VAL A 98 -12.23 2.27 -11.21
CA VAL A 98 -13.13 3.19 -10.50
C VAL A 98 -12.99 4.62 -11.04
N ALA A 99 -11.77 5.08 -11.35
CA ALA A 99 -11.54 6.40 -11.92
C ALA A 99 -12.27 6.60 -13.27
N ARG A 100 -12.39 5.54 -14.07
CA ARG A 100 -13.07 5.57 -15.38
C ARG A 100 -14.60 5.67 -15.28
N LEU A 101 -15.20 5.51 -14.09
CA LEU A 101 -16.64 5.61 -13.89
C LEU A 101 -17.17 7.04 -13.95
N GLY A 102 -16.30 8.05 -13.78
CA GLY A 102 -16.69 9.44 -13.76
C GLY A 102 -15.53 10.42 -13.67
N VAL A 103 -15.76 11.57 -13.05
CA VAL A 103 -14.74 12.59 -12.85
C VAL A 103 -14.09 12.37 -11.48
N GLU A 104 -12.85 11.93 -11.48
CA GLU A 104 -12.08 11.78 -10.25
C GLU A 104 -11.78 13.14 -9.64
N LYS A 105 -12.12 13.35 -8.37
CA LYS A 105 -11.88 14.57 -7.61
C LYS A 105 -10.73 14.44 -6.64
N ARG A 106 -10.50 13.23 -6.13
CA ARG A 106 -9.44 12.97 -5.16
C ARG A 106 -9.02 11.50 -5.26
N ARG A 107 -7.71 11.27 -5.19
CA ARG A 107 -7.10 9.96 -5.03
C ARG A 107 -5.99 10.08 -4.00
N ILE A 108 -6.05 9.29 -2.96
CA ILE A 108 -4.98 9.15 -1.98
C ILE A 108 -4.65 7.66 -1.90
N MET A 109 -3.40 7.35 -2.12
CA MET A 109 -2.87 6.01 -1.95
C MET A 109 -1.75 6.07 -0.93
N THR A 110 -1.82 5.22 0.09
CA THR A 110 -0.83 5.16 1.16
C THR A 110 -0.29 3.74 1.26
N GLY A 111 1.02 3.63 1.35
CA GLY A 111 1.71 2.38 1.66
C GLY A 111 2.49 2.54 2.95
N GLN A 112 2.23 1.68 3.93
CA GLN A 112 2.97 1.62 5.19
C GLN A 112 3.78 0.34 5.22
N ASP A 113 5.10 0.47 5.28
CA ASP A 113 5.99 -0.67 5.51
C ASP A 113 5.90 -1.07 6.98
N VAL A 114 5.55 -2.33 7.23
CA VAL A 114 5.41 -2.90 8.58
C VAL A 114 6.34 -4.09 8.80
N THR A 115 7.35 -4.24 7.93
CA THR A 115 8.30 -5.36 7.96
C THR A 115 9.03 -5.44 9.29
N ASP A 116 9.56 -4.30 9.77
CA ASP A 116 10.27 -4.24 11.05
C ASP A 116 9.33 -4.51 12.22
N GLN A 117 8.12 -3.95 12.18
CA GLN A 117 7.11 -4.18 13.21
C GLN A 117 6.71 -5.67 13.29
N TYR A 118 6.53 -6.31 12.13
CA TYR A 118 6.22 -7.73 12.06
C TYR A 118 7.36 -8.58 12.65
N SER A 119 8.60 -8.28 12.24
CA SER A 119 9.80 -8.98 12.72
C SER A 119 10.00 -8.86 14.23
N ASP A 120 9.77 -7.66 14.80
CA ASP A 120 9.87 -7.43 16.25
C ASP A 120 8.81 -8.22 17.03
N LEU A 121 7.56 -8.20 16.57
CA LEU A 121 6.47 -8.98 17.19
C LEU A 121 6.73 -10.48 17.11
N GLU A 122 7.27 -10.95 15.99
CA GLU A 122 7.64 -12.37 15.82
C GLU A 122 8.77 -12.78 16.76
N ALA A 123 9.76 -11.92 16.94
CA ALA A 123 10.85 -12.16 17.90
C ALA A 123 10.32 -12.24 19.34
N ARG A 124 9.44 -11.33 19.72
CA ARG A 124 8.78 -11.33 21.05
C ARG A 124 7.93 -12.59 21.25
N LEU A 125 7.16 -12.99 20.23
CA LEU A 125 6.37 -14.22 20.28
C LEU A 125 7.26 -15.44 20.55
N ARG A 126 8.36 -15.59 19.80
CA ARG A 126 9.33 -16.68 20.01
C ARG A 126 9.90 -16.68 21.42
N SER A 127 10.27 -15.50 21.95
CA SER A 127 10.79 -15.35 23.29
C SER A 127 9.80 -15.77 24.38
N ASN A 128 8.53 -15.34 24.25
CA ASN A 128 7.46 -15.70 25.21
C ASN A 128 7.16 -17.20 25.18
N ILE A 129 7.14 -17.81 24.01
CA ILE A 129 6.98 -19.28 23.88
C ILE A 129 8.12 -20.01 24.61
N ALA A 130 9.37 -19.63 24.35
CA ALA A 130 10.52 -20.25 25.01
C ALA A 130 10.48 -20.07 26.53
N LEU A 131 10.06 -18.89 27.02
CA LEU A 131 9.91 -18.64 28.44
C LEU A 131 8.80 -19.50 29.07
N ARG A 132 7.63 -19.59 28.41
CA ARG A 132 6.52 -20.46 28.86
C ARG A 132 7.00 -21.91 28.98
N ASP A 133 7.69 -22.43 27.94
CA ASP A 133 8.18 -23.80 27.92
C ASP A 133 9.19 -24.08 29.06
N ARG A 134 10.03 -23.09 29.37
CA ARG A 134 10.95 -23.16 30.51
C ARG A 134 10.21 -23.19 31.87
N ILE A 135 9.19 -22.36 32.02
CA ILE A 135 8.38 -22.34 33.24
C ILE A 135 7.60 -23.66 33.40
N GLN A 136 7.09 -24.24 32.31
CA GLN A 136 6.48 -25.56 32.33
C GLN A 136 7.44 -26.66 32.80
N GLN A 137 8.71 -26.60 32.39
CA GLN A 137 9.74 -27.54 32.89
C GLN A 137 10.03 -27.34 34.40
N LEU A 138 9.96 -26.11 34.90
CA LEU A 138 10.09 -25.82 36.35
C LEU A 138 8.87 -26.33 37.10
N LEU A 139 7.67 -26.12 36.56
CA LEU A 139 6.41 -26.64 37.15
C LEU A 139 6.45 -28.14 37.35
N ALA A 140 7.02 -28.90 36.38
CA ALA A 140 7.17 -30.35 36.49
C ALA A 140 8.10 -30.81 37.64
N ARG A 141 8.90 -29.89 38.21
CA ARG A 141 9.84 -30.15 39.32
C ARG A 141 9.43 -29.48 40.61
N ALA A 142 8.39 -28.66 40.59
CA ALA A 142 7.87 -27.98 41.78
C ALA A 142 7.28 -28.98 42.77
N THR A 143 7.55 -28.76 44.05
CA THR A 143 7.14 -29.67 45.13
C THR A 143 6.18 -29.03 46.10
N THR A 144 6.12 -27.69 46.15
CA THR A 144 5.25 -26.95 47.06
C THR A 144 4.03 -26.39 46.32
N ILE A 145 2.87 -26.36 47.03
CA ILE A 145 1.61 -25.84 46.47
C ILE A 145 1.76 -24.36 46.06
N ASP A 146 2.43 -23.57 46.87
CA ASP A 146 2.63 -22.13 46.60
C ASP A 146 3.46 -21.89 45.36
N GLU A 147 4.51 -22.70 45.14
CA GLU A 147 5.35 -22.64 43.95
C GLU A 147 4.54 -23.05 42.71
N ILE A 148 3.78 -24.13 42.76
CA ILE A 148 2.92 -24.58 41.68
C ILE A 148 1.93 -23.47 41.28
N LEU A 149 1.19 -22.90 42.26
CA LEU A 149 0.23 -21.83 41.97
C LEU A 149 0.88 -20.55 41.40
N ASN A 150 2.11 -20.24 41.80
CA ASN A 150 2.85 -19.13 41.26
C ASN A 150 3.25 -19.38 39.77
N LEU A 151 3.79 -20.55 39.47
CA LEU A 151 4.19 -20.93 38.13
C LEU A 151 2.99 -21.04 37.18
N GLU A 152 1.87 -21.61 37.65
CA GLU A 152 0.63 -21.66 36.87
C GLU A 152 0.08 -20.27 36.52
N ARG A 153 0.12 -19.33 37.45
CA ARG A 153 -0.27 -17.93 37.18
C ARG A 153 0.63 -17.27 36.14
N GLN A 154 1.94 -17.56 36.19
CA GLN A 154 2.88 -17.03 35.20
C GLN A 154 2.64 -17.66 33.82
N ILE A 155 2.40 -18.97 33.72
CA ILE A 155 2.05 -19.67 32.48
C ILE A 155 0.78 -19.07 31.89
N ALA A 156 -0.27 -18.87 32.70
CA ALA A 156 -1.52 -18.29 32.22
C ALA A 156 -1.35 -16.86 31.65
N ARG A 157 -0.52 -16.03 32.29
CA ARG A 157 -0.18 -14.69 31.76
C ARG A 157 0.58 -14.75 30.46
N LEU A 158 1.62 -15.58 30.38
CA LEU A 158 2.41 -15.77 29.17
C LEU A 158 1.57 -16.31 28.02
N GLN A 159 0.61 -17.21 28.31
CA GLN A 159 -0.29 -17.72 27.29
C GLN A 159 -1.18 -16.61 26.72
N ALA A 160 -1.73 -15.74 27.57
CA ALA A 160 -2.50 -14.58 27.12
C ALA A 160 -1.67 -13.61 26.27
N ASP A 161 -0.39 -13.38 26.64
CA ASP A 161 0.52 -12.53 25.87
C ASP A 161 0.86 -13.16 24.51
N ILE A 162 1.10 -14.49 24.46
CA ILE A 162 1.35 -15.25 23.23
C ILE A 162 0.15 -15.12 22.29
N ASP A 163 -1.06 -15.38 22.79
CA ASP A 163 -2.30 -15.30 22.00
C ASP A 163 -2.52 -13.88 21.45
N GLY A 164 -2.21 -12.86 22.26
CA GLY A 164 -2.26 -11.46 21.86
C GLY A 164 -1.28 -11.11 20.74
N LEU A 165 -0.02 -11.55 20.87
CA LEU A 165 1.01 -11.35 19.87
C LEU A 165 0.67 -12.07 18.55
N GLN A 166 0.19 -13.29 18.63
CA GLN A 166 -0.21 -14.09 17.48
C GLN A 166 -1.36 -13.42 16.71
N SER A 167 -2.40 -12.99 17.44
CA SER A 167 -3.51 -12.24 16.85
C SER A 167 -3.07 -10.93 16.19
N HIS A 168 -2.04 -10.26 16.73
CA HIS A 168 -1.49 -9.04 16.15
C HIS A 168 -0.73 -9.33 14.85
N LEU A 169 0.10 -10.37 14.83
CA LEU A 169 0.82 -10.82 13.62
C LEU A 169 -0.15 -11.21 12.50
N ASP A 170 -1.20 -11.96 12.83
CA ASP A 170 -2.23 -12.37 11.87
C ASP A 170 -2.96 -11.16 11.26
N ARG A 171 -3.27 -10.15 12.09
CA ARG A 171 -3.85 -8.89 11.60
C ARG A 171 -2.92 -8.15 10.64
N LEU A 172 -1.63 -7.99 10.99
CA LEU A 172 -0.67 -7.32 10.10
C LEU A 172 -0.53 -8.05 8.77
N LYS A 173 -0.44 -9.38 8.80
CA LYS A 173 -0.36 -10.21 7.60
C LYS A 173 -1.61 -10.09 6.75
N SER A 174 -2.79 -10.12 7.36
CA SER A 174 -4.06 -9.94 6.66
C SER A 174 -4.16 -8.55 6.01
N GLN A 175 -3.76 -7.48 6.73
CA GLN A 175 -3.78 -6.12 6.22
C GLN A 175 -2.76 -5.89 5.08
N ALA A 176 -1.64 -6.60 5.09
CA ALA A 176 -0.66 -6.53 4.00
C ALA A 176 -1.12 -7.32 2.76
N THR A 177 -1.83 -8.43 2.97
CA THR A 177 -2.37 -9.25 1.88
C THR A 177 -3.59 -8.58 1.23
N LEU A 178 -4.46 -7.97 2.05
CA LEU A 178 -5.70 -7.33 1.62
C LEU A 178 -5.64 -5.82 1.88
N ALA A 179 -5.49 -5.05 0.81
CA ALA A 179 -5.54 -3.60 0.86
C ALA A 179 -6.94 -3.07 1.18
N SER A 180 -7.01 -1.96 1.90
CA SER A 180 -8.29 -1.26 2.15
C SER A 180 -8.59 -0.28 1.01
N LEU A 181 -9.76 -0.40 0.42
CA LEU A 181 -10.27 0.50 -0.61
C LEU A 181 -11.52 1.23 -0.11
N SER A 182 -11.46 2.57 -0.03
CA SER A 182 -12.60 3.44 0.27
C SER A 182 -12.95 4.24 -0.98
N VAL A 183 -14.17 4.06 -1.50
CA VAL A 183 -14.68 4.76 -2.67
C VAL A 183 -15.87 5.60 -2.27
N SER A 184 -15.80 6.93 -2.50
CA SER A 184 -16.91 7.85 -2.34
C SER A 184 -17.41 8.28 -3.72
N LEU A 185 -18.63 7.91 -4.04
CA LEU A 185 -19.31 8.27 -5.28
C LEU A 185 -20.29 9.40 -5.02
N ASP A 186 -19.96 10.58 -5.53
CA ASP A 186 -20.79 11.77 -5.37
C ASP A 186 -21.64 11.99 -6.64
N ARG A 187 -22.87 12.45 -6.45
CA ARG A 187 -23.73 12.81 -7.56
C ARG A 187 -23.28 14.12 -8.19
N LYS A 188 -23.21 14.15 -9.52
CA LYS A 188 -22.97 15.39 -10.26
C LYS A 188 -24.09 16.40 -9.96
N ARG A 189 -23.74 17.51 -9.28
CA ARG A 189 -24.67 18.62 -9.07
C ARG A 189 -24.76 19.43 -10.34
N VAL A 190 -25.88 19.34 -11.04
CA VAL A 190 -26.20 20.25 -12.12
C VAL A 190 -26.84 21.46 -11.46
N LEU A 191 -26.16 22.62 -11.47
CA LEU A 191 -26.80 23.86 -11.10
C LEU A 191 -27.92 24.09 -12.11
N GLY A 192 -29.17 24.06 -11.64
CA GLY A 192 -30.31 24.32 -12.50
C GLY A 192 -30.24 25.73 -13.10
N PRO A 193 -30.88 25.98 -14.22
CA PRO A 193 -30.83 27.27 -14.94
C PRO A 193 -31.26 28.46 -14.07
N LEU A 194 -32.07 28.22 -13.03
CA LEU A 194 -32.50 29.29 -12.06
C LEU A 194 -31.34 29.80 -11.18
N ALA A 195 -30.31 29.00 -10.90
CA ALA A 195 -29.16 29.47 -10.14
C ALA A 195 -28.25 30.39 -10.98
N ALA A 196 -28.19 30.20 -12.30
CA ALA A 196 -27.48 31.10 -13.21
C ALA A 196 -28.18 32.46 -13.35
N VAL A 197 -29.54 32.49 -13.33
CA VAL A 197 -30.34 33.72 -13.37
C VAL A 197 -30.18 34.51 -12.07
N GLY A 198 -30.13 33.84 -10.91
CA GLY A 198 -29.93 34.50 -9.61
C GLY A 198 -28.60 35.25 -9.51
N HIS A 199 -27.51 34.68 -10.02
CA HIS A 199 -26.19 35.34 -10.04
C HIS A 199 -26.16 36.55 -11.00
N GLY A 200 -26.82 36.44 -12.16
CA GLY A 200 -26.94 37.51 -13.13
C GLY A 200 -27.75 38.68 -12.58
N PHE A 201 -28.84 38.41 -11.85
CA PHE A 201 -29.69 39.43 -11.24
C PHE A 201 -28.99 40.17 -10.10
N VAL A 202 -28.29 39.49 -9.21
CA VAL A 202 -27.49 40.12 -8.14
C VAL A 202 -26.35 40.97 -8.72
N TRP A 203 -25.70 40.52 -9.80
CA TRP A 203 -24.67 41.30 -10.49
C TRP A 203 -25.27 42.57 -11.14
N ALA A 204 -26.43 42.48 -11.81
CA ALA A 204 -27.11 43.60 -12.44
C ALA A 204 -27.58 44.63 -11.41
N VAL A 205 -28.15 44.19 -10.27
CA VAL A 205 -28.56 45.05 -9.17
C VAL A 205 -27.36 45.75 -8.52
N LYS A 206 -26.26 45.05 -8.27
CA LYS A 206 -25.02 45.67 -7.78
C LYS A 206 -24.47 46.73 -8.73
N LYS A 207 -24.54 46.48 -10.04
CA LYS A 207 -24.03 47.43 -11.03
C LYS A 207 -24.95 48.66 -11.15
N LEU A 208 -26.25 48.51 -10.91
CA LEU A 208 -27.21 49.63 -10.90
C LEU A 208 -27.04 50.54 -9.66
N PHE A 209 -26.60 50.02 -8.53
CA PHE A 209 -26.42 50.74 -7.28
C PHE A 209 -25.02 51.33 -7.06
N ILE A 210 -24.06 51.12 -7.95
CA ILE A 210 -22.67 51.63 -7.86
C ILE A 210 -22.47 52.85 -8.81
N ILE A 211 -23.52 53.41 -9.39
CA ILE A 211 -23.44 54.68 -10.13
C ILE A 211 -24.07 55.73 -9.25
N HIS A 212 -23.30 56.17 -8.24
CA HIS A 212 -23.38 57.56 -7.73
C HIS A 212 -22.07 57.87 -7.01
#